data_527213627c88351f4dde239e51332632
#
_entry.id   527213627c88351f4dde239e51332632
#
_cell.length_a   1.000
_cell.length_b   1.000
_cell.length_c   1.000
_cell.angle_alpha   90.00
_cell.angle_beta   90.00
_cell.angle_gamma   90.00
#
_symmetry.space_group_name_H-M   'P 1'
#
loop_
_entity.id
_entity.type
_entity.pdbx_description
1 polymer ?
#
loop_
_entity_poly.entity_id
_entity_poly.type
_entity_poly.pdbx_seq_one_letter_code
_entity_poly.pdbx_strand_id
1 'polypeptide(L)'
;FKAQGILALAINAQENQGVKQILPLAKEALAEKIARDKARGLKPRAIRAMIIGIPNVGKSTLLNRLVGKKIAQTGNKPGVTKGRQWLKLGNELELLDTPGIVWPKFDDQEIGMKLALTGAIKDQLLHLDDLTIYGLDFFARSYPGQIKARYLFADESLLGGELIMDLTKGLGFREDYERACERIIHDIRQGKLGRY
;
A
#
# COMPACT_ATOMS: atom_id res chain seq x y z
N PHE A 1 19.17 -0.37 -3.36
CA PHE A 1 19.12 0.57 -4.49
C PHE A 1 20.41 1.39 -4.59
N LYS A 2 20.86 2.03 -3.52
CA LYS A 2 22.14 2.81 -3.54
C LYS A 2 23.35 1.96 -3.93
N ALA A 3 23.43 0.71 -3.44
CA ALA A 3 24.49 -0.23 -3.81
C ALA A 3 24.49 -0.60 -5.32
N GLN A 4 23.38 -0.40 -6.00
CA GLN A 4 23.21 -0.63 -7.43
C GLN A 4 23.35 0.69 -8.25
N GLY A 5 23.75 1.80 -7.62
CA GLY A 5 23.84 3.10 -8.27
C GLY A 5 22.50 3.75 -8.62
N ILE A 6 21.39 3.25 -8.05
CA ILE A 6 20.05 3.77 -8.29
C ILE A 6 19.75 4.84 -7.23
N LEU A 7 19.37 6.05 -7.68
CA LEU A 7 18.90 7.09 -6.78
C LEU A 7 17.58 6.63 -6.13
N ALA A 8 17.55 6.62 -4.82
CA ALA A 8 16.41 6.16 -4.04
C ALA A 8 16.11 7.10 -2.87
N LEU A 9 14.82 7.31 -2.62
CA LEU A 9 14.31 8.14 -1.54
C LEU A 9 13.22 7.40 -0.78
N ALA A 10 13.38 7.26 0.53
CA ALA A 10 12.32 6.77 1.40
C ALA A 10 11.35 7.92 1.71
N ILE A 11 10.04 7.66 1.55
CA ILE A 11 8.99 8.64 1.80
C ILE A 11 7.87 8.05 2.65
N ASN A 12 7.21 8.92 3.45
CA ASN A 12 5.91 8.63 4.05
C ASN A 12 4.91 9.70 3.56
N ALA A 13 4.06 9.31 2.61
CA ALA A 13 3.08 10.22 2.02
C ALA A 13 1.97 10.62 3.01
N GLN A 14 1.65 9.80 4.01
CA GLN A 14 0.64 10.11 5.03
C GLN A 14 1.14 11.22 5.95
N GLU A 15 2.37 11.14 6.41
CA GLU A 15 3.02 12.10 7.30
C GLU A 15 3.76 13.22 6.55
N ASN A 16 3.69 13.22 5.22
CA ASN A 16 4.38 14.18 4.35
C ASN A 16 5.92 14.20 4.53
N GLN A 17 6.51 13.08 4.99
CA GLN A 17 7.95 12.96 5.14
C GLN A 17 8.61 12.64 3.80
N GLY A 18 9.70 13.32 3.48
CA GLY A 18 10.48 13.09 2.26
C GLY A 18 9.82 13.56 0.96
N VAL A 19 8.53 13.90 0.95
CA VAL A 19 7.78 14.24 -0.27
C VAL A 19 8.38 15.45 -0.99
N LYS A 20 8.84 16.46 -0.26
CA LYS A 20 9.47 17.65 -0.84
C LYS A 20 10.82 17.37 -1.53
N GLN A 21 11.45 16.24 -1.24
CA GLN A 21 12.74 15.85 -1.82
C GLN A 21 12.59 15.16 -3.19
N ILE A 22 11.38 14.79 -3.58
CA ILE A 22 11.12 14.07 -4.85
C ILE A 22 11.55 14.92 -6.05
N LEU A 23 11.16 16.19 -6.10
CA LEU A 23 11.50 17.06 -7.23
C LEU A 23 13.01 17.36 -7.32
N PRO A 24 13.72 17.72 -6.24
CA PRO A 24 15.17 17.81 -6.27
C PRO A 24 15.86 16.53 -6.76
N LEU A 25 15.47 15.37 -6.26
CA LEU A 25 16.03 14.09 -6.68
C LEU A 25 15.74 13.78 -8.15
N ALA A 26 14.53 14.10 -8.64
CA ALA A 26 14.20 13.95 -10.05
C ALA A 26 15.03 14.86 -10.96
N LYS A 27 15.35 16.09 -10.51
CA LYS A 27 16.26 17.01 -11.21
C LYS A 27 17.69 16.47 -11.24
N GLU A 28 18.17 15.90 -10.14
CA GLU A 28 19.48 15.24 -10.05
C GLU A 28 19.56 14.07 -11.02
N ALA A 29 18.55 13.17 -11.01
CA ALA A 29 18.48 12.02 -11.91
C ALA A 29 18.50 12.40 -13.40
N LEU A 30 18.03 13.59 -13.74
CA LEU A 30 17.95 14.09 -15.11
C LEU A 30 18.95 15.21 -15.41
N ALA A 31 19.94 15.46 -14.54
CA ALA A 31 20.86 16.59 -14.64
C ALA A 31 21.57 16.67 -16.00
N GLU A 32 22.09 15.54 -16.50
CA GLU A 32 22.77 15.49 -17.80
C GLU A 32 21.82 15.81 -18.97
N LYS A 33 20.59 15.28 -18.92
CA LYS A 33 19.55 15.58 -19.94
C LYS A 33 19.19 17.05 -19.92
N ILE A 34 18.97 17.63 -18.75
CA ILE A 34 18.62 19.04 -18.57
C ILE A 34 19.77 19.94 -19.09
N ALA A 35 21.01 19.63 -18.78
CA ALA A 35 22.18 20.36 -19.25
C ALA A 35 22.30 20.29 -20.78
N ARG A 36 22.12 19.11 -21.38
CA ARG A 36 22.15 18.92 -22.84
C ARG A 36 21.04 19.70 -23.57
N ASP A 37 19.82 19.68 -23.02
CA ASP A 37 18.68 20.40 -23.60
C ASP A 37 18.90 21.91 -23.51
N LYS A 38 19.46 22.41 -22.40
CA LYS A 38 19.86 23.81 -22.21
C LYS A 38 20.94 24.25 -23.23
N ALA A 39 21.96 23.40 -23.42
CA ALA A 39 23.04 23.68 -24.40
C ALA A 39 22.52 23.76 -25.84
N ARG A 40 21.40 23.09 -26.15
CA ARG A 40 20.70 23.16 -27.46
C ARG A 40 19.72 24.34 -27.57
N GLY A 41 19.66 25.22 -26.57
CA GLY A 41 18.74 26.36 -26.55
C GLY A 41 17.27 26.00 -26.35
N LEU A 42 16.96 24.79 -25.91
CA LEU A 42 15.60 24.37 -25.65
C LEU A 42 15.07 25.02 -24.36
N LYS A 43 13.82 25.47 -24.41
CA LYS A 43 13.14 26.00 -23.21
C LYS A 43 12.97 24.90 -22.15
N PRO A 44 13.15 25.26 -20.86
CA PRO A 44 12.90 24.32 -19.77
C PRO A 44 11.49 23.70 -19.87
N ARG A 45 11.42 22.37 -19.75
CA ARG A 45 10.15 21.63 -19.74
C ARG A 45 9.96 20.98 -18.38
N ALA A 46 8.71 20.79 -18.00
CA ALA A 46 8.38 20.02 -16.81
C ALA A 46 8.95 18.58 -16.92
N ILE A 47 9.48 18.08 -15.83
CA ILE A 47 9.88 16.67 -15.70
C ILE A 47 8.61 15.83 -15.77
N ARG A 48 8.62 14.81 -16.60
CA ARG A 48 7.54 13.84 -16.69
C ARG A 48 7.90 12.60 -15.89
N ALA A 49 7.07 12.25 -14.93
CA ALA A 49 7.20 11.04 -14.13
C ALA A 49 5.90 10.26 -14.13
N MET A 50 5.99 8.95 -13.92
CA MET A 50 4.85 8.06 -13.83
C MET A 50 4.84 7.40 -12.45
N ILE A 51 3.65 7.30 -11.85
CA ILE A 51 3.45 6.59 -10.59
C ILE A 51 2.94 5.19 -10.92
N ILE A 52 3.72 4.17 -10.55
CA ILE A 52 3.39 2.76 -10.76
C ILE A 52 3.35 2.01 -9.43
N GLY A 53 2.58 0.95 -9.38
CA GLY A 53 2.50 0.04 -8.23
C GLY A 53 1.15 -0.67 -8.16
N ILE A 54 1.09 -1.66 -7.29
CA ILE A 54 -0.12 -2.41 -6.99
C ILE A 54 -1.21 -1.53 -6.36
N PRO A 55 -2.49 -1.94 -6.33
CA PRO A 55 -3.53 -1.20 -5.63
C PRO A 55 -3.20 -0.96 -4.14
N ASN A 56 -3.78 0.06 -3.55
CA ASN A 56 -3.75 0.41 -2.11
C ASN A 56 -2.38 0.69 -1.48
N VAL A 57 -1.29 0.81 -2.24
CA VAL A 57 0.05 1.16 -1.72
C VAL A 57 0.29 2.66 -1.52
N GLY A 58 -0.74 3.48 -1.64
CA GLY A 58 -0.63 4.91 -1.37
C GLY A 58 -0.29 5.79 -2.57
N LYS A 59 -0.36 5.30 -3.83
CA LYS A 59 -0.11 6.11 -5.04
C LYS A 59 -0.91 7.41 -5.07
N SER A 60 -2.22 7.31 -4.91
CA SER A 60 -3.12 8.48 -4.91
C SER A 60 -2.90 9.39 -3.70
N THR A 61 -2.49 8.83 -2.56
CA THR A 61 -2.11 9.61 -1.38
C THR A 61 -0.88 10.46 -1.66
N LEU A 62 0.17 9.85 -2.23
CA LEU A 62 1.40 10.54 -2.64
C LEU A 62 1.09 11.65 -3.65
N LEU A 63 0.26 11.34 -4.63
CA LEU A 63 -0.13 12.27 -5.68
C LEU A 63 -0.86 13.49 -5.11
N ASN A 64 -1.83 13.29 -4.22
CA ASN A 64 -2.55 14.37 -3.53
C ASN A 64 -1.60 15.22 -2.66
N ARG A 65 -0.60 14.62 -2.02
CA ARG A 65 0.41 15.36 -1.25
C ARG A 65 1.29 16.21 -2.16
N LEU A 66 1.72 15.68 -3.28
CA LEU A 66 2.56 16.41 -4.24
C LEU A 66 1.80 17.60 -4.87
N VAL A 67 0.52 17.40 -5.20
CA VAL A 67 -0.32 18.46 -5.81
C VAL A 67 -0.79 19.49 -4.78
N GLY A 68 -0.75 19.15 -3.49
CA GLY A 68 -1.26 20.02 -2.41
C GLY A 68 -2.79 20.19 -2.40
N LYS A 69 -3.50 19.37 -3.19
CA LYS A 69 -4.96 19.36 -3.31
C LYS A 69 -5.46 17.93 -3.42
N LYS A 70 -6.70 17.68 -3.00
CA LYS A 70 -7.35 16.38 -3.13
C LYS A 70 -7.91 16.21 -4.57
N ILE A 71 -7.03 15.89 -5.51
CA ILE A 71 -7.38 15.72 -6.94
C ILE A 71 -7.62 14.26 -7.27
N ALA A 72 -6.78 13.35 -6.77
CA ALA A 72 -6.96 11.91 -6.96
C ALA A 72 -7.87 11.33 -5.88
N GLN A 73 -8.79 10.46 -6.30
CA GLN A 73 -9.58 9.70 -5.34
C GLN A 73 -8.66 8.76 -4.53
N THR A 74 -8.80 8.81 -3.21
CA THR A 74 -8.10 7.91 -2.30
C THR A 74 -9.11 6.99 -1.65
N GLY A 75 -8.75 5.73 -1.46
CA GLY A 75 -9.59 4.76 -0.77
C GLY A 75 -8.83 3.45 -0.55
N ASN A 76 -9.25 2.70 0.46
CA ASN A 76 -8.65 1.40 0.80
C ASN A 76 -9.24 0.24 -0.03
N LYS A 77 -9.83 0.55 -1.19
CA LYS A 77 -10.42 -0.47 -2.09
C LYS A 77 -9.68 -0.51 -3.42
N PRO A 78 -9.41 -1.69 -3.99
CA PRO A 78 -8.83 -1.82 -5.31
C PRO A 78 -9.69 -1.14 -6.39
N GLY A 79 -9.04 -0.50 -7.38
CA GLY A 79 -9.72 0.11 -8.53
C GLY A 79 -10.30 1.50 -8.28
N VAL A 80 -9.79 2.23 -7.29
CA VAL A 80 -10.18 3.63 -7.03
C VAL A 80 -9.80 4.54 -8.20
N THR A 81 -8.59 4.39 -8.77
CA THR A 81 -8.17 5.08 -9.98
C THR A 81 -8.63 4.29 -11.20
N LYS A 82 -9.61 4.82 -11.95
CA LYS A 82 -10.23 4.13 -13.09
C LYS A 82 -9.53 4.37 -14.44
N GLY A 83 -8.70 5.41 -14.56
CA GLY A 83 -8.05 5.78 -15.81
C GLY A 83 -6.70 6.44 -15.62
N ARG A 84 -5.95 6.61 -16.71
CA ARG A 84 -4.70 7.36 -16.72
C ARG A 84 -4.99 8.85 -16.79
N GLN A 85 -4.34 9.64 -15.96
CA GLN A 85 -4.49 11.09 -15.98
C GLN A 85 -3.13 11.78 -15.75
N TRP A 86 -2.87 12.85 -16.54
CA TRP A 86 -1.73 13.72 -16.32
C TRP A 86 -2.08 14.83 -15.33
N LEU A 87 -1.27 14.98 -14.32
CA LEU A 87 -1.44 16.00 -13.28
C LEU A 87 -0.21 16.90 -13.28
N LYS A 88 -0.44 18.21 -13.45
CA LYS A 88 0.62 19.21 -13.42
C LYS A 88 0.88 19.67 -11.99
N LEU A 89 2.14 19.62 -11.57
CA LEU A 89 2.63 20.17 -10.33
C LEU A 89 3.46 21.43 -10.62
N GLY A 90 2.78 22.56 -10.66
CA GLY A 90 3.41 23.81 -11.12
C GLY A 90 3.94 23.65 -12.55
N ASN A 91 5.08 24.31 -12.83
CA ASN A 91 5.73 24.29 -14.13
C ASN A 91 6.90 23.30 -14.22
N GLU A 92 7.17 22.56 -13.14
CA GLU A 92 8.41 21.78 -13.01
C GLU A 92 8.19 20.26 -13.07
N LEU A 93 6.99 19.75 -12.74
CA LEU A 93 6.71 18.33 -12.69
C LEU A 93 5.33 18.01 -13.26
N GLU A 94 5.24 17.04 -14.15
CA GLU A 94 4.01 16.42 -14.63
C GLU A 94 4.01 14.95 -14.20
N LEU A 95 2.95 14.51 -13.51
CA LEU A 95 2.80 13.15 -13.05
C LEU A 95 1.70 12.44 -13.82
N LEU A 96 1.99 11.25 -14.32
CA LEU A 96 1.01 10.33 -14.85
C LEU A 96 0.55 9.40 -13.72
N ASP A 97 -0.69 9.57 -13.27
CA ASP A 97 -1.35 8.62 -12.39
C ASP A 97 -1.85 7.42 -13.19
N THR A 98 -1.56 6.23 -12.68
CA THR A 98 -1.99 4.98 -13.32
C THR A 98 -2.81 4.15 -12.35
N PRO A 99 -3.83 3.41 -12.85
CA PRO A 99 -4.50 2.39 -12.05
C PRO A 99 -3.49 1.41 -11.45
N GLY A 100 -3.73 0.99 -10.22
CA GLY A 100 -2.96 -0.12 -9.64
C GLY A 100 -3.21 -1.40 -10.44
N ILE A 101 -2.15 -2.09 -10.80
CA ILE A 101 -2.22 -3.33 -11.58
C ILE A 101 -1.73 -4.48 -10.70
N VAL A 102 -2.50 -5.55 -10.66
CA VAL A 102 -2.14 -6.83 -10.07
C VAL A 102 -2.21 -7.88 -11.16
N TRP A 103 -1.31 -8.85 -11.15
CA TRP A 103 -1.37 -9.98 -12.07
C TRP A 103 -2.68 -10.75 -11.90
N PRO A 104 -3.33 -11.15 -13.00
CA PRO A 104 -4.61 -11.87 -12.93
C PRO A 104 -4.50 -13.28 -12.34
N LYS A 105 -3.30 -13.86 -12.34
CA LYS A 105 -3.00 -15.18 -11.78
C LYS A 105 -1.64 -15.14 -11.08
N PHE A 106 -1.55 -15.73 -9.90
CA PHE A 106 -0.31 -15.92 -9.16
C PHE A 106 0.10 -17.38 -9.27
N ASP A 107 1.33 -17.62 -9.65
CA ASP A 107 1.92 -18.98 -9.65
C ASP A 107 2.19 -19.45 -8.21
N ASP A 108 2.43 -18.50 -7.31
CA ASP A 108 2.64 -18.73 -5.88
C ASP A 108 1.43 -18.21 -5.08
N GLN A 109 0.72 -19.14 -4.43
CA GLN A 109 -0.44 -18.83 -3.59
C GLN A 109 -0.07 -17.92 -2.40
N GLU A 110 1.14 -18.08 -1.84
CA GLU A 110 1.59 -17.26 -0.72
C GLU A 110 1.71 -15.79 -1.11
N ILE A 111 2.21 -15.49 -2.31
CA ILE A 111 2.24 -14.12 -2.85
C ILE A 111 0.82 -13.58 -2.99
N GLY A 112 -0.12 -14.40 -3.45
CA GLY A 112 -1.53 -14.06 -3.54
C GLY A 112 -2.13 -13.67 -2.19
N MET A 113 -1.89 -14.48 -1.15
CA MET A 113 -2.35 -14.23 0.21
C MET A 113 -1.74 -12.94 0.79
N LYS A 114 -0.44 -12.71 0.59
CA LYS A 114 0.24 -11.47 1.00
C LYS A 114 -0.39 -10.24 0.39
N LEU A 115 -0.63 -10.26 -0.92
CA LEU A 115 -1.28 -9.17 -1.64
C LEU A 115 -2.73 -8.96 -1.20
N ALA A 116 -3.43 -10.04 -0.88
CA ALA A 116 -4.79 -9.99 -0.36
C ALA A 116 -4.83 -9.33 1.02
N LEU A 117 -3.92 -9.70 1.94
CA LEU A 117 -3.83 -9.06 3.26
C LEU A 117 -3.58 -7.56 3.17
N THR A 118 -2.78 -7.10 2.21
CA THR A 118 -2.55 -5.66 1.99
C THR A 118 -3.74 -4.94 1.34
N GLY A 119 -4.79 -5.67 0.95
CA GLY A 119 -5.96 -5.11 0.26
C GLY A 119 -5.71 -4.79 -1.22
N ALA A 120 -4.64 -5.33 -1.83
CA ALA A 120 -4.35 -5.17 -3.24
C ALA A 120 -5.35 -5.94 -4.13
N ILE A 121 -5.99 -6.98 -3.58
CA ILE A 121 -7.04 -7.78 -4.20
C ILE A 121 -8.38 -7.42 -3.56
N LYS A 122 -9.46 -7.48 -4.32
CA LYS A 122 -10.81 -7.22 -3.81
C LYS A 122 -11.26 -8.35 -2.89
N ASP A 123 -11.73 -8.02 -1.69
CA ASP A 123 -12.16 -8.99 -0.68
C ASP A 123 -13.28 -9.92 -1.18
N GLN A 124 -14.15 -9.42 -2.05
CA GLN A 124 -15.22 -10.19 -2.69
C GLN A 124 -14.74 -11.38 -3.55
N LEU A 125 -13.46 -11.45 -3.88
CA LEU A 125 -12.85 -12.53 -4.66
C LEU A 125 -12.11 -13.55 -3.78
N LEU A 126 -12.21 -13.42 -2.45
CA LEU A 126 -11.42 -14.18 -1.49
C LEU A 126 -12.32 -14.92 -0.50
N HIS A 127 -11.86 -16.06 -0.03
CA HIS A 127 -12.38 -16.68 1.17
C HIS A 127 -11.77 -15.96 2.37
N LEU A 128 -12.59 -15.17 3.08
CA LEU A 128 -12.10 -14.29 4.16
C LEU A 128 -11.58 -15.07 5.37
N ASP A 129 -12.13 -16.25 5.61
CA ASP A 129 -11.66 -17.19 6.64
C ASP A 129 -10.23 -17.66 6.37
N ASP A 130 -9.95 -18.17 5.17
CA ASP A 130 -8.60 -18.60 4.77
C ASP A 130 -7.58 -17.44 4.87
N LEU A 131 -7.98 -16.25 4.42
CA LEU A 131 -7.14 -15.06 4.51
C LEU A 131 -6.87 -14.64 5.95
N THR A 132 -7.89 -14.77 6.81
CA THR A 132 -7.77 -14.44 8.24
C THR A 132 -6.86 -15.43 8.94
N ILE A 133 -7.01 -16.75 8.69
CA ILE A 133 -6.13 -17.80 9.21
C ILE A 133 -4.69 -17.51 8.81
N TYR A 134 -4.45 -17.31 7.52
CA TYR A 134 -3.11 -17.00 7.01
C TYR A 134 -2.51 -15.75 7.69
N GLY A 135 -3.31 -14.69 7.85
CA GLY A 135 -2.88 -13.47 8.51
C GLY A 135 -2.55 -13.68 9.99
N LEU A 136 -3.41 -14.34 10.74
CA LEU A 136 -3.17 -14.63 12.16
C LEU A 136 -1.92 -15.48 12.35
N ASP A 137 -1.74 -16.54 11.55
CA ASP A 137 -0.57 -17.41 11.59
C ASP A 137 0.73 -16.66 11.26
N PHE A 138 0.68 -15.74 10.29
CA PHE A 138 1.81 -14.88 9.96
C PHE A 138 2.18 -13.98 11.14
N PHE A 139 1.20 -13.29 11.73
CA PHE A 139 1.46 -12.36 12.81
C PHE A 139 1.83 -13.06 14.12
N ALA A 140 1.27 -14.23 14.43
CA ALA A 140 1.67 -15.04 15.58
C ALA A 140 3.16 -15.43 15.51
N ARG A 141 3.64 -15.80 14.30
CA ARG A 141 5.06 -16.17 14.10
C ARG A 141 6.00 -14.97 14.04
N SER A 142 5.60 -13.90 13.35
CA SER A 142 6.47 -12.74 13.08
C SER A 142 6.47 -11.73 14.22
N TYR A 143 5.39 -11.67 15.02
CA TYR A 143 5.17 -10.72 16.09
C TYR A 143 4.53 -11.41 17.30
N PRO A 144 5.26 -12.32 17.99
CA PRO A 144 4.73 -13.03 19.17
C PRO A 144 4.16 -12.08 20.21
N GLY A 145 3.00 -12.40 20.77
CA GLY A 145 2.32 -11.59 21.79
C GLY A 145 1.49 -10.41 21.24
N GLN A 146 1.58 -10.05 19.96
CA GLN A 146 0.84 -8.90 19.42
C GLN A 146 -0.66 -9.20 19.27
N ILE A 147 -1.05 -10.43 18.98
CA ILE A 147 -2.46 -10.83 18.94
C ILE A 147 -3.07 -10.64 20.32
N LYS A 148 -2.40 -11.12 21.38
CA LYS A 148 -2.81 -10.94 22.77
C LYS A 148 -2.82 -9.47 23.19
N ALA A 149 -1.83 -8.69 22.78
CA ALA A 149 -1.78 -7.27 23.08
C ALA A 149 -2.95 -6.52 22.43
N ARG A 150 -3.38 -6.93 21.23
CA ARG A 150 -4.51 -6.32 20.53
C ARG A 150 -5.86 -6.82 21.03
N TYR A 151 -5.96 -8.13 21.28
CA TYR A 151 -7.16 -8.80 21.75
C TYR A 151 -6.86 -9.44 23.09
N LEU A 152 -7.03 -8.68 24.19
CA LEU A 152 -6.63 -9.06 25.55
C LEU A 152 -7.22 -10.42 26.01
N PHE A 153 -8.37 -10.81 25.44
CA PHE A 153 -9.07 -12.05 25.68
C PHE A 153 -8.57 -13.23 24.83
N ALA A 154 -7.74 -12.98 23.80
CA ALA A 154 -7.29 -14.03 22.89
C ALA A 154 -6.44 -15.10 23.59
N ASP A 155 -6.70 -16.36 23.25
CA ASP A 155 -5.86 -17.49 23.61
C ASP A 155 -4.87 -17.78 22.49
N GLU A 156 -3.61 -17.38 22.69
CA GLU A 156 -2.54 -17.54 21.70
C GLU A 156 -2.07 -19.00 21.54
N SER A 157 -2.58 -19.94 22.36
CA SER A 157 -2.31 -21.37 22.18
C SER A 157 -3.16 -21.97 21.05
N LEU A 158 -4.25 -21.30 20.68
CA LEU A 158 -5.14 -21.69 19.59
C LEU A 158 -4.59 -21.24 18.23
N LEU A 159 -4.88 -22.01 17.19
CA LEU A 159 -4.44 -21.74 15.81
C LEU A 159 -5.61 -21.86 14.83
N GLY A 160 -5.43 -21.26 13.66
CA GLY A 160 -6.36 -21.41 12.55
C GLY A 160 -7.80 -21.03 12.91
N GLY A 161 -8.76 -21.90 12.57
CA GLY A 161 -10.19 -21.68 12.81
C GLY A 161 -10.57 -21.59 14.28
N GLU A 162 -9.85 -22.31 15.19
CA GLU A 162 -10.13 -22.26 16.63
C GLU A 162 -9.82 -20.87 17.20
N LEU A 163 -8.74 -20.24 16.77
CA LEU A 163 -8.41 -18.88 17.16
C LEU A 163 -9.45 -17.88 16.62
N ILE A 164 -9.95 -18.07 15.38
CA ILE A 164 -11.03 -17.23 14.85
C ILE A 164 -12.31 -17.38 15.69
N MET A 165 -12.66 -18.59 16.10
CA MET A 165 -13.83 -18.82 16.96
C MET A 165 -13.67 -18.14 18.32
N ASP A 166 -12.51 -18.22 18.94
CA ASP A 166 -12.20 -17.54 20.20
C ASP A 166 -12.29 -16.02 20.05
N LEU A 167 -11.65 -15.47 19.03
CA LEU A 167 -11.70 -14.04 18.72
C LEU A 167 -13.13 -13.58 18.41
N THR A 168 -13.93 -14.37 17.70
CA THR A 168 -15.33 -14.04 17.39
C THR A 168 -16.17 -13.88 18.65
N LYS A 169 -16.02 -14.81 19.58
CA LYS A 169 -16.71 -14.76 20.89
C LYS A 169 -16.27 -13.55 21.70
N GLY A 170 -14.95 -13.34 21.82
CA GLY A 170 -14.39 -12.23 22.58
C GLY A 170 -14.69 -10.86 22.00
N LEU A 171 -14.88 -10.74 20.69
CA LEU A 171 -15.33 -9.51 20.02
C LEU A 171 -16.85 -9.27 20.17
N GLY A 172 -17.59 -10.21 20.74
CA GLY A 172 -19.04 -10.09 20.94
C GLY A 172 -19.88 -10.31 19.68
N PHE A 173 -19.31 -10.93 18.65
CA PHE A 173 -20.02 -11.20 17.40
C PHE A 173 -20.81 -12.52 17.42
N ARG A 174 -20.80 -13.23 18.56
CA ARG A 174 -21.47 -14.52 18.76
C ARG A 174 -20.93 -15.58 17.78
N GLU A 175 -21.71 -15.91 16.74
CA GLU A 175 -21.35 -16.87 15.68
C GLU A 175 -21.18 -16.20 14.30
N ASP A 176 -21.11 -14.88 14.26
CA ASP A 176 -20.88 -14.12 13.03
C ASP A 176 -19.38 -14.09 12.69
N TYR A 177 -18.89 -15.22 12.16
CA TYR A 177 -17.48 -15.42 11.81
C TYR A 177 -17.03 -14.50 10.67
N GLU A 178 -17.91 -14.23 9.70
CA GLU A 178 -17.60 -13.35 8.59
C GLU A 178 -17.26 -11.94 9.07
N ARG A 179 -18.09 -11.41 9.96
CA ARG A 179 -17.86 -10.10 10.58
C ARG A 179 -16.60 -10.07 11.43
N ALA A 180 -16.26 -11.16 12.11
CA ALA A 180 -15.02 -11.28 12.85
C ALA A 180 -13.82 -11.26 11.93
N CYS A 181 -13.84 -12.03 10.84
CA CYS A 181 -12.80 -12.04 9.82
C CYS A 181 -12.60 -10.65 9.19
N GLU A 182 -13.67 -9.96 8.79
CA GLU A 182 -13.59 -8.57 8.29
C GLU A 182 -12.91 -7.64 9.31
N ARG A 183 -13.26 -7.75 10.58
CA ARG A 183 -12.68 -6.94 11.65
C ARG A 183 -11.20 -7.23 11.84
N ILE A 184 -10.81 -8.50 11.86
CA ILE A 184 -9.41 -8.93 12.04
C ILE A 184 -8.57 -8.46 10.85
N ILE A 185 -9.04 -8.69 9.61
CA ILE A 185 -8.36 -8.22 8.39
C ILE A 185 -8.23 -6.69 8.40
N HIS A 186 -9.25 -5.98 8.82
CA HIS A 186 -9.18 -4.53 8.97
C HIS A 186 -8.09 -4.12 9.98
N ASP A 187 -8.00 -4.77 11.13
CA ASP A 187 -6.98 -4.46 12.13
C ASP A 187 -5.57 -4.80 11.65
N ILE A 188 -5.40 -5.88 10.87
CA ILE A 188 -4.15 -6.21 10.17
C ILE A 188 -3.74 -5.07 9.22
N ARG A 189 -4.65 -4.62 8.36
CA ARG A 189 -4.42 -3.54 7.40
C ARG A 189 -4.13 -2.18 8.05
N GLN A 190 -4.59 -1.98 9.27
CA GLN A 190 -4.28 -0.81 10.09
C GLN A 190 -2.94 -0.93 10.84
N GLY A 191 -2.23 -2.04 10.68
CA GLY A 191 -0.95 -2.29 11.36
C GLY A 191 -1.05 -2.52 12.86
N LYS A 192 -2.24 -2.90 13.38
CA LYS A 192 -2.47 -3.09 14.83
C LYS A 192 -1.89 -4.40 15.37
N LEU A 193 -1.59 -5.35 14.50
CA LEU A 193 -0.94 -6.63 14.84
C LEU A 193 0.55 -6.65 14.49
N GLY A 194 1.07 -5.56 13.91
CA GLY A 194 2.42 -5.44 13.43
C GLY A 194 2.47 -4.86 12.01
N ARG A 195 3.65 -4.76 11.43
CA ARG A 195 3.84 -4.31 10.05
C ARG A 195 4.11 -5.52 9.15
N TYR A 196 3.41 -5.55 8.04
CA TYR A 196 3.52 -6.61 7.03
C TYR A 196 4.67 -6.30 6.06
#